data_bd3c75e912ef7317e211f304bf53a359
#
_entry.id   bd3c75e912ef7317e211f304bf53a359
#
_cell.length_a   1.000
_cell.length_b   1.000
_cell.length_c   1.000
_cell.angle_alpha   90.00
_cell.angle_beta   90.00
_cell.angle_gamma   90.00
#
_symmetry.space_group_name_H-M   'P 1'
#
loop_
_entity.id
_entity.type
_entity.pdbx_description
1 polymer ?
#
loop_
_entity_poly.entity_id
_entity_poly.type
_entity_poly.pdbx_seq_one_letter_code
_entity_poly.pdbx_strand_id
1 'polypeptide(L)'
;MTATGPLPTPSLILAADHRARGVLTTENWAEFFGALAQALPYCDGILATAEPLTGLAAAGHLTALHRTYLSINRTGLAGSAFELDDRLVASVPRAAADGWTGVKHMTRIDLEDPVTASALELLGQVLEQAREARLEALIEPLAWHDGRVRRDTDSVVLAAVIAHDIGAPVIKVPVPAAGPGAERQRAVARVVASVGVPVLFLGGPRTEAGRDHVLDEVRDVMEGGGAGMAMGRTLYQDPDPAEMAGLVDALVHGR
;
A
#
# COMPACT_ATOMS: atom_id res chain seq x y z
N MET A 1 17.68 14.28 4.55
CA MET A 1 16.98 14.24 5.86
C MET A 1 15.67 13.51 5.60
N THR A 2 15.52 12.31 6.11
CA THR A 2 14.27 11.54 6.02
C THR A 2 13.26 12.09 7.03
N ALA A 3 11.98 12.10 6.65
CA ALA A 3 10.89 12.45 7.56
C ALA A 3 10.94 11.50 8.78
N THR A 4 11.07 12.04 9.97
CA THR A 4 11.14 11.29 11.24
C THR A 4 9.85 11.49 12.03
N GLY A 5 9.31 10.41 12.59
CA GLY A 5 8.05 10.42 13.36
C GLY A 5 7.00 9.50 12.74
N PRO A 6 5.85 9.27 13.39
CA PRO A 6 4.79 8.41 12.88
C PRO A 6 4.23 8.94 11.55
N LEU A 7 3.64 8.03 10.76
CA LEU A 7 2.97 8.40 9.52
C LEU A 7 1.95 9.54 9.80
N PRO A 8 2.05 10.69 9.12
CA PRO A 8 1.02 11.72 9.21
C PRO A 8 -0.32 11.14 8.76
N THR A 9 -1.40 11.51 9.45
CA THR A 9 -2.75 11.12 9.06
C THR A 9 -3.63 12.36 8.95
N PRO A 10 -4.40 12.47 7.87
CA PRO A 10 -4.48 11.52 6.75
C PRO A 10 -3.26 11.56 5.83
N SER A 11 -3.04 10.49 5.04
CA SER A 11 -1.95 10.40 4.05
C SER A 11 -2.39 9.80 2.73
N LEU A 12 -1.84 10.29 1.63
CA LEU A 12 -1.90 9.69 0.30
C LEU A 12 -0.53 9.13 -0.07
N ILE A 13 -0.43 7.80 -0.19
CA ILE A 13 0.80 7.10 -0.57
C ILE A 13 0.69 6.56 -2.00
N LEU A 14 1.60 6.96 -2.88
CA LEU A 14 1.69 6.42 -4.24
C LEU A 14 2.25 5.00 -4.22
N ALA A 15 1.49 4.01 -4.72
CA ALA A 15 1.87 2.59 -4.71
C ALA A 15 2.40 2.16 -6.10
N ALA A 16 3.71 1.93 -6.22
CA ALA A 16 4.41 1.68 -7.47
C ALA A 16 5.21 0.36 -7.49
N ASP A 17 4.77 -0.66 -6.75
CA ASP A 17 5.47 -1.95 -6.62
C ASP A 17 4.85 -3.11 -7.43
N HIS A 18 3.85 -2.85 -8.27
CA HIS A 18 3.12 -3.89 -9.02
C HIS A 18 3.95 -4.56 -10.12
N ARG A 19 4.86 -3.80 -10.77
CA ARG A 19 5.68 -4.34 -11.87
C ARG A 19 6.56 -5.50 -11.44
N ALA A 20 7.09 -5.48 -10.23
CA ALA A 20 7.90 -6.57 -9.69
C ALA A 20 7.14 -7.90 -9.56
N ARG A 21 5.81 -7.87 -9.57
CA ARG A 21 4.95 -9.07 -9.59
C ARG A 21 4.56 -9.51 -11.01
N GLY A 22 5.11 -8.92 -12.05
CA GLY A 22 4.71 -9.17 -13.43
C GLY A 22 3.38 -8.52 -13.82
N VAL A 23 2.83 -7.63 -13.00
CA VAL A 23 1.64 -6.85 -13.36
C VAL A 23 2.09 -5.64 -14.17
N LEU A 24 2.17 -5.83 -15.47
CA LEU A 24 2.58 -4.76 -16.40
C LEU A 24 1.39 -3.85 -16.69
N THR A 25 1.59 -2.58 -16.43
CA THR A 25 0.62 -1.51 -16.69
C THR A 25 1.00 -0.71 -17.92
N THR A 26 2.29 -0.62 -18.19
CA THR A 26 2.95 -0.24 -19.44
C THR A 26 4.29 -0.97 -19.50
N GLU A 27 4.73 -1.37 -20.69
CA GLU A 27 6.05 -1.96 -20.92
C GLU A 27 7.14 -0.88 -20.93
N ASN A 28 6.78 0.33 -21.31
CA ASN A 28 7.72 1.45 -21.43
C ASN A 28 8.07 2.01 -20.05
N TRP A 29 9.36 1.91 -19.70
CA TRP A 29 9.89 2.44 -18.43
C TRP A 29 9.73 3.96 -18.33
N ALA A 30 10.01 4.70 -19.39
CA ALA A 30 9.94 6.17 -19.37
C ALA A 30 8.51 6.68 -19.17
N GLU A 31 7.52 6.02 -19.76
CA GLU A 31 6.11 6.33 -19.55
C GLU A 31 5.69 6.04 -18.11
N PHE A 32 6.02 4.87 -17.58
CA PHE A 32 5.75 4.51 -16.18
C PHE A 32 6.39 5.51 -15.22
N PHE A 33 7.68 5.79 -15.42
CA PHE A 33 8.44 6.70 -14.58
C PHE A 33 7.89 8.13 -14.65
N GLY A 34 7.57 8.62 -15.86
CA GLY A 34 6.96 9.92 -16.08
C GLY A 34 5.61 10.08 -15.39
N ALA A 35 4.77 9.02 -15.42
CA ALA A 35 3.49 9.01 -14.74
C ALA A 35 3.64 9.06 -13.20
N LEU A 36 4.62 8.34 -12.64
CA LEU A 36 4.93 8.44 -11.20
C LEU A 36 5.40 9.85 -10.83
N ALA A 37 6.29 10.45 -11.63
CA ALA A 37 6.81 11.80 -11.40
C ALA A 37 5.71 12.86 -11.44
N GLN A 38 4.67 12.67 -12.26
CA GLN A 38 3.52 13.59 -12.35
C GLN A 38 2.57 13.47 -11.14
N ALA A 39 2.33 12.25 -10.65
CA ALA A 39 1.43 12.02 -9.50
C ALA A 39 2.09 12.36 -8.15
N LEU A 40 3.39 12.15 -8.02
CA LEU A 40 4.13 12.23 -6.76
C LEU A 40 4.02 13.58 -6.02
N PRO A 41 4.01 14.77 -6.69
CA PRO A 41 3.86 16.05 -6.01
C PRO A 41 2.57 16.22 -5.18
N TYR A 42 1.57 15.39 -5.41
CA TYR A 42 0.29 15.40 -4.70
C TYR A 42 0.22 14.32 -3.63
N CYS A 43 1.30 13.57 -3.40
CA CYS A 43 1.35 12.45 -2.47
C CYS A 43 2.26 12.79 -1.28
N ASP A 44 1.91 12.29 -0.08
CA ASP A 44 2.75 12.40 1.12
C ASP A 44 3.93 11.43 1.09
N GLY A 45 3.89 10.45 0.19
CA GLY A 45 4.96 9.48 0.04
C GLY A 45 4.73 8.48 -1.08
N ILE A 46 5.67 7.55 -1.15
CA ILE A 46 5.66 6.48 -2.16
C ILE A 46 6.10 5.16 -1.53
N LEU A 47 5.42 4.08 -1.90
CA LEU A 47 5.91 2.72 -1.73
C LEU A 47 6.25 2.13 -3.10
N ALA A 48 7.45 1.64 -3.25
CA ALA A 48 7.89 1.04 -4.51
C ALA A 48 9.04 0.05 -4.29
N THR A 49 9.37 -0.71 -5.33
CA THR A 49 10.60 -1.52 -5.37
C THR A 49 11.82 -0.63 -5.60
N ALA A 50 13.02 -1.21 -5.53
CA ALA A 50 14.27 -0.47 -5.50
C ALA A 50 14.47 0.47 -6.70
N GLU A 51 14.25 0.00 -7.93
CA GLU A 51 14.51 0.78 -9.13
C GLU A 51 13.64 2.06 -9.25
N PRO A 52 12.31 2.01 -9.06
CA PRO A 52 11.52 3.25 -9.06
C PRO A 52 11.94 4.23 -7.97
N LEU A 53 12.22 3.76 -6.74
CA LEU A 53 12.67 4.65 -5.65
C LEU A 53 14.01 5.32 -5.98
N THR A 54 15.00 4.53 -6.39
CA THR A 54 16.34 5.02 -6.71
C THR A 54 16.30 5.98 -7.90
N GLY A 55 15.53 5.65 -8.93
CA GLY A 55 15.36 6.51 -10.10
C GLY A 55 14.72 7.85 -9.77
N LEU A 56 13.62 7.85 -8.98
CA LEU A 56 12.94 9.08 -8.56
C LEU A 56 13.84 9.95 -7.66
N ALA A 57 14.61 9.33 -6.77
CA ALA A 57 15.58 10.03 -5.94
C ALA A 57 16.70 10.68 -6.80
N ALA A 58 17.28 9.91 -7.73
CA ALA A 58 18.34 10.39 -8.61
C ALA A 58 17.87 11.52 -9.55
N ALA A 59 16.62 11.49 -9.98
CA ALA A 59 15.99 12.52 -10.79
C ALA A 59 15.52 13.75 -9.98
N GLY A 60 15.65 13.73 -8.63
CA GLY A 60 15.24 14.84 -7.76
C GLY A 60 13.72 14.98 -7.55
N HIS A 61 12.94 13.95 -7.88
CA HIS A 61 11.50 13.95 -7.64
C HIS A 61 11.12 13.66 -6.18
N LEU A 62 12.00 13.02 -5.41
CA LEU A 62 11.79 12.79 -3.97
C LEU A 62 12.31 13.97 -3.16
N THR A 63 11.46 14.54 -2.32
CA THR A 63 11.82 15.61 -1.38
C THR A 63 11.91 15.07 0.05
N ALA A 64 12.44 15.87 0.98
CA ALA A 64 12.49 15.51 2.40
C ALA A 64 11.09 15.36 3.05
N LEU A 65 10.04 15.83 2.38
CA LEU A 65 8.65 15.70 2.86
C LEU A 65 8.03 14.35 2.49
N HIS A 66 8.53 13.71 1.42
CA HIS A 66 8.01 12.41 0.99
C HIS A 66 8.46 11.29 1.90
N ARG A 67 7.52 10.50 2.37
CA ARG A 67 7.78 9.20 2.97
C ARG A 67 8.11 8.17 1.89
N THR A 68 9.16 7.41 2.10
CA THR A 68 9.66 6.46 1.11
C THR A 68 9.72 5.06 1.71
N TYR A 69 8.90 4.14 1.19
CA TYR A 69 8.85 2.77 1.66
C TYR A 69 9.38 1.81 0.61
N LEU A 70 10.49 1.11 0.92
CA LEU A 70 10.99 0.04 0.07
C LEU A 70 10.08 -1.19 0.19
N SER A 71 9.45 -1.61 -0.91
CA SER A 71 8.73 -2.89 -0.97
C SER A 71 9.73 -4.04 -0.99
N ILE A 72 9.75 -4.85 0.07
CA ILE A 72 10.83 -5.83 0.32
C ILE A 72 10.46 -7.27 -0.03
N ASN A 73 9.20 -7.60 -0.31
CA ASN A 73 8.77 -8.97 -0.57
C ASN A 73 7.80 -9.09 -1.75
N ARG A 74 8.31 -8.94 -2.96
CA ARG A 74 7.54 -9.06 -4.21
C ARG A 74 7.95 -10.28 -5.03
N THR A 75 8.21 -11.43 -4.36
CA THR A 75 8.58 -12.71 -5.02
C THR A 75 7.41 -13.43 -5.64
N GLY A 76 6.21 -13.38 -5.04
CA GLY A 76 5.01 -14.01 -5.59
C GLY A 76 4.55 -13.34 -6.88
N LEU A 77 4.74 -14.01 -8.03
CA LEU A 77 4.34 -13.49 -9.34
C LEU A 77 2.84 -13.70 -9.57
N ALA A 78 2.18 -12.68 -10.07
CA ALA A 78 0.75 -12.72 -10.36
C ALA A 78 0.40 -13.85 -11.34
N GLY A 79 -0.56 -14.68 -10.98
CA GLY A 79 -1.03 -15.81 -11.81
C GLY A 79 -0.09 -17.01 -11.84
N SER A 80 1.00 -17.03 -11.05
CA SER A 80 1.90 -18.18 -10.98
C SER A 80 1.48 -19.17 -9.89
N ALA A 81 1.98 -20.41 -9.97
CA ALA A 81 1.77 -21.43 -8.95
C ALA A 81 2.40 -21.09 -7.59
N PHE A 82 3.30 -20.10 -7.55
CA PHE A 82 3.95 -19.58 -6.33
C PHE A 82 3.52 -18.14 -6.01
N GLU A 83 2.31 -17.75 -6.36
CA GLU A 83 1.81 -16.39 -6.11
C GLU A 83 1.77 -16.05 -4.62
N LEU A 84 1.61 -17.06 -3.73
CA LEU A 84 1.67 -16.88 -2.28
C LEU A 84 3.09 -16.81 -1.71
N ASP A 85 4.13 -16.98 -2.53
CA ASP A 85 5.51 -16.88 -2.07
C ASP A 85 5.87 -15.41 -1.79
N ASP A 86 5.96 -15.08 -0.51
CA ASP A 86 6.24 -13.73 0.00
C ASP A 86 7.65 -13.57 0.55
N ARG A 87 8.63 -14.36 0.06
CA ARG A 87 10.05 -14.22 0.42
C ARG A 87 10.59 -12.83 0.10
N LEU A 88 11.66 -12.45 0.80
CA LEU A 88 12.26 -11.13 0.63
C LEU A 88 13.07 -11.06 -0.68
N VAL A 89 12.90 -9.96 -1.42
CA VAL A 89 13.71 -9.53 -2.57
C VAL A 89 14.64 -8.37 -2.20
N ALA A 90 14.38 -7.72 -1.07
CA ALA A 90 15.22 -6.70 -0.46
C ALA A 90 15.19 -6.90 1.07
N SER A 91 15.93 -6.10 1.82
CA SER A 91 16.02 -6.25 3.27
C SER A 91 15.82 -4.93 4.01
N VAL A 92 15.46 -5.04 5.28
CA VAL A 92 15.39 -3.88 6.20
C VAL A 92 16.74 -3.17 6.31
N PRO A 93 17.90 -3.87 6.51
CA PRO A 93 19.21 -3.22 6.51
C PRO A 93 19.52 -2.46 5.22
N ARG A 94 19.08 -2.97 4.06
CA ARG A 94 19.23 -2.26 2.78
C ARG A 94 18.43 -0.96 2.76
N ALA A 95 17.18 -0.99 3.21
CA ALA A 95 16.35 0.21 3.29
C ALA A 95 16.97 1.28 4.19
N ALA A 96 17.55 0.87 5.32
CA ALA A 96 18.27 1.76 6.23
C ALA A 96 19.53 2.36 5.58
N ALA A 97 20.33 1.53 4.91
CA ALA A 97 21.57 1.98 4.23
C ALA A 97 21.29 2.96 3.09
N ASP A 98 20.20 2.77 2.36
CA ASP A 98 19.76 3.66 1.27
C ASP A 98 19.07 4.95 1.80
N GLY A 99 18.81 5.05 3.10
CA GLY A 99 18.19 6.22 3.73
C GLY A 99 16.69 6.34 3.48
N TRP A 100 16.01 5.24 3.16
CA TRP A 100 14.55 5.24 3.03
C TRP A 100 13.87 5.40 4.39
N THR A 101 12.67 5.98 4.41
CA THR A 101 11.88 6.20 5.64
C THR A 101 11.46 4.87 6.27
N GLY A 102 11.20 3.86 5.46
CA GLY A 102 10.71 2.58 5.95
C GLY A 102 10.70 1.47 4.92
N VAL A 103 10.08 0.39 5.31
CA VAL A 103 9.83 -0.78 4.46
C VAL A 103 8.33 -1.02 4.31
N LYS A 104 7.95 -1.54 3.15
CA LYS A 104 6.61 -2.10 2.96
C LYS A 104 6.73 -3.62 2.81
N HIS A 105 5.95 -4.34 3.61
CA HIS A 105 5.85 -5.79 3.57
C HIS A 105 4.41 -6.22 3.33
N MET A 106 4.20 -7.15 2.40
CA MET A 106 2.91 -7.76 2.14
C MET A 106 2.87 -9.17 2.72
N THR A 107 1.78 -9.52 3.37
CA THR A 107 1.57 -10.87 3.90
C THR A 107 0.22 -11.40 3.42
N ARG A 108 0.23 -12.53 2.72
CA ARG A 108 -0.99 -13.23 2.34
C ARG A 108 -1.36 -14.23 3.44
N ILE A 109 -2.60 -14.18 3.85
CA ILE A 109 -3.16 -14.99 4.92
C ILE A 109 -4.26 -15.85 4.32
N ASP A 110 -3.96 -17.13 4.13
CA ASP A 110 -4.91 -18.15 3.73
C ASP A 110 -5.01 -19.19 4.87
N LEU A 111 -6.19 -19.33 5.47
CA LEU A 111 -6.39 -20.22 6.61
C LEU A 111 -6.26 -21.70 6.24
N GLU A 112 -6.32 -22.03 4.95
CA GLU A 112 -6.22 -23.40 4.44
C GLU A 112 -4.82 -23.72 3.90
N ASP A 113 -3.94 -22.71 3.73
CA ASP A 113 -2.57 -22.90 3.24
C ASP A 113 -1.55 -22.85 4.38
N PRO A 114 -0.83 -23.95 4.64
CA PRO A 114 0.20 -24.01 5.69
C PRO A 114 1.37 -23.04 5.46
N VAL A 115 1.57 -22.53 4.24
CA VAL A 115 2.56 -21.49 3.94
C VAL A 115 2.29 -20.19 4.71
N THR A 116 1.05 -19.94 5.09
CA THR A 116 0.66 -18.79 5.92
C THR A 116 1.46 -18.70 7.22
N ALA A 117 1.73 -19.82 7.88
CA ALA A 117 2.52 -19.82 9.12
C ALA A 117 3.93 -19.25 8.91
N SER A 118 4.60 -19.64 7.83
CA SER A 118 5.93 -19.12 7.48
C SER A 118 5.88 -17.65 7.05
N ALA A 119 4.80 -17.22 6.39
CA ALA A 119 4.61 -15.83 6.01
C ALA A 119 4.42 -14.92 7.24
N LEU A 120 3.69 -15.40 8.26
CA LEU A 120 3.51 -14.68 9.53
C LEU A 120 4.79 -14.65 10.36
N GLU A 121 5.57 -15.74 10.38
CA GLU A 121 6.91 -15.75 11.01
C GLU A 121 7.82 -14.70 10.35
N LEU A 122 7.86 -14.66 9.02
CA LEU A 122 8.64 -13.67 8.29
C LEU A 122 8.18 -12.23 8.60
N LEU A 123 6.87 -12.00 8.69
CA LEU A 123 6.31 -10.70 9.10
C LEU A 123 6.86 -10.28 10.47
N GLY A 124 6.83 -11.17 11.46
CA GLY A 124 7.38 -10.90 12.80
C GLY A 124 8.86 -10.52 12.75
N GLN A 125 9.66 -11.25 12.00
CA GLN A 125 11.10 -10.96 11.82
C GLN A 125 11.35 -9.59 11.15
N VAL A 126 10.56 -9.25 10.14
CA VAL A 126 10.65 -7.94 9.46
C VAL A 126 10.29 -6.79 10.40
N LEU A 127 9.24 -6.95 11.20
CA LEU A 127 8.82 -5.93 12.18
C LEU A 127 9.88 -5.70 13.25
N GLU A 128 10.50 -6.77 13.75
CA GLU A 128 11.61 -6.67 14.73
C GLU A 128 12.81 -5.92 14.13
N GLN A 129 13.25 -6.31 12.94
CA GLN A 129 14.35 -5.65 12.24
C GLN A 129 14.05 -4.16 11.95
N ALA A 130 12.82 -3.84 11.51
CA ALA A 130 12.42 -2.45 11.24
C ALA A 130 12.47 -1.60 12.51
N ARG A 131 11.98 -2.14 13.64
CA ARG A 131 12.06 -1.49 14.94
C ARG A 131 13.51 -1.24 15.38
N GLU A 132 14.39 -2.24 15.25
CA GLU A 132 15.81 -2.11 15.57
C GLU A 132 16.50 -1.06 14.70
N ALA A 133 16.20 -1.04 13.40
CA ALA A 133 16.73 -0.06 12.45
C ALA A 133 16.08 1.33 12.59
N ARG A 134 15.05 1.50 13.42
CA ARG A 134 14.24 2.73 13.54
C ARG A 134 13.61 3.15 12.21
N LEU A 135 13.21 2.17 11.41
CA LEU A 135 12.45 2.38 10.19
C LEU A 135 10.95 2.17 10.44
N GLU A 136 10.14 2.87 9.68
CA GLU A 136 8.71 2.61 9.63
C GLU A 136 8.44 1.28 8.92
N ALA A 137 7.36 0.60 9.32
CA ALA A 137 6.88 -0.59 8.64
C ALA A 137 5.43 -0.40 8.19
N LEU A 138 5.22 -0.35 6.88
CA LEU A 138 3.89 -0.34 6.27
C LEU A 138 3.52 -1.78 5.89
N ILE A 139 2.59 -2.38 6.61
CA ILE A 139 2.22 -3.78 6.43
C ILE A 139 0.93 -3.90 5.62
N GLU A 140 0.97 -4.73 4.58
CA GLU A 140 -0.18 -5.03 3.72
C GLU A 140 -0.65 -6.47 3.93
N PRO A 141 -1.48 -6.75 4.96
CA PRO A 141 -2.07 -8.06 5.14
C PRO A 141 -3.23 -8.25 4.17
N LEU A 142 -3.23 -9.36 3.44
CA LEU A 142 -4.28 -9.71 2.49
C LEU A 142 -4.88 -11.07 2.88
N ALA A 143 -6.14 -11.08 3.25
CA ALA A 143 -6.87 -12.34 3.33
C ALA A 143 -6.95 -12.95 1.93
N TRP A 144 -6.55 -14.22 1.82
CA TRP A 144 -6.42 -14.93 0.55
C TRP A 144 -7.16 -16.25 0.61
N HIS A 145 -7.78 -16.64 -0.48
CA HIS A 145 -8.40 -17.96 -0.62
C HIS A 145 -8.67 -18.23 -2.10
N ASP A 146 -8.44 -19.46 -2.55
CA ASP A 146 -8.64 -19.91 -3.93
C ASP A 146 -8.00 -18.98 -4.99
N GLY A 147 -6.76 -18.58 -4.77
CA GLY A 147 -6.02 -17.73 -5.71
C GLY A 147 -6.50 -16.27 -5.76
N ARG A 148 -7.30 -15.81 -4.79
CA ARG A 148 -7.90 -14.47 -4.80
C ARG A 148 -7.83 -13.77 -3.45
N VAL A 149 -7.66 -12.44 -3.52
CA VAL A 149 -7.84 -11.59 -2.34
C VAL A 149 -9.32 -11.59 -1.94
N ARG A 150 -9.58 -11.91 -0.68
CA ARG A 150 -10.90 -11.76 -0.06
C ARG A 150 -11.10 -10.32 0.36
N ARG A 151 -12.22 -9.74 -0.04
CA ARG A 151 -12.54 -8.34 0.25
C ARG A 151 -13.83 -8.17 1.04
N ASP A 152 -14.48 -9.27 1.45
CA ASP A 152 -15.58 -9.16 2.40
C ASP A 152 -15.06 -8.58 3.73
N THR A 153 -15.92 -7.84 4.42
CA THR A 153 -15.51 -7.07 5.61
C THR A 153 -14.89 -7.95 6.70
N ASP A 154 -15.40 -9.16 6.91
CA ASP A 154 -14.87 -10.08 7.92
C ASP A 154 -13.45 -10.51 7.60
N SER A 155 -13.17 -10.84 6.34
CA SER A 155 -11.84 -11.22 5.87
C SER A 155 -10.84 -10.07 6.00
N VAL A 156 -11.25 -8.83 5.67
CA VAL A 156 -10.39 -7.64 5.80
C VAL A 156 -10.10 -7.35 7.28
N VAL A 157 -11.09 -7.44 8.15
CA VAL A 157 -10.92 -7.31 9.61
C VAL A 157 -9.97 -8.36 10.15
N LEU A 158 -10.16 -9.64 9.77
CA LEU A 158 -9.29 -10.74 10.21
C LEU A 158 -7.82 -10.47 9.86
N ALA A 159 -7.56 -10.09 8.61
CA ALA A 159 -6.20 -9.81 8.15
C ALA A 159 -5.58 -8.62 8.89
N ALA A 160 -6.35 -7.55 9.10
CA ALA A 160 -5.90 -6.37 9.83
C ALA A 160 -5.56 -6.69 11.30
N VAL A 161 -6.43 -7.45 11.99
CA VAL A 161 -6.23 -7.85 13.40
C VAL A 161 -4.99 -8.74 13.54
N ILE A 162 -4.80 -9.73 12.66
CA ILE A 162 -3.60 -10.59 12.70
C ILE A 162 -2.33 -9.74 12.56
N ALA A 163 -2.27 -8.84 11.59
CA ALA A 163 -1.10 -7.99 11.40
C ALA A 163 -0.87 -7.04 12.58
N HIS A 164 -1.95 -6.44 13.12
CA HIS A 164 -1.89 -5.59 14.31
C HIS A 164 -1.31 -6.33 15.51
N ASP A 165 -1.81 -7.51 15.82
CA ASP A 165 -1.40 -8.27 17.00
C ASP A 165 0.03 -8.84 16.89
N ILE A 166 0.55 -9.01 15.66
CA ILE A 166 1.98 -9.29 15.41
C ILE A 166 2.84 -8.04 15.61
N GLY A 167 2.25 -6.83 15.60
CA GLY A 167 2.94 -5.58 15.90
C GLY A 167 3.08 -4.61 14.73
N ALA A 168 2.24 -4.72 13.70
CA ALA A 168 2.25 -3.77 12.58
C ALA A 168 1.92 -2.35 13.07
N PRO A 169 2.79 -1.34 12.84
CA PRO A 169 2.54 0.03 13.29
C PRO A 169 1.66 0.83 12.34
N VAL A 170 1.57 0.43 11.08
CA VAL A 170 0.69 0.98 10.04
C VAL A 170 0.20 -0.16 9.16
N ILE A 171 -1.09 -0.21 8.92
CA ILE A 171 -1.73 -1.27 8.14
C ILE A 171 -2.30 -0.71 6.84
N LYS A 172 -2.10 -1.44 5.74
CA LYS A 172 -2.67 -1.14 4.43
C LYS A 172 -3.53 -2.31 3.97
N VAL A 173 -4.84 -2.11 3.80
CA VAL A 173 -5.79 -3.17 3.45
C VAL A 173 -6.66 -2.80 2.25
N PRO A 174 -7.29 -3.77 1.58
CA PRO A 174 -8.29 -3.49 0.56
C PRO A 174 -9.48 -2.70 1.15
N VAL A 175 -10.08 -1.84 0.34
CA VAL A 175 -11.42 -1.33 0.65
C VAL A 175 -12.39 -2.51 0.68
N PRO A 176 -13.16 -2.71 1.77
CA PRO A 176 -14.12 -3.79 1.86
C PRO A 176 -15.13 -3.78 0.70
N ALA A 177 -15.46 -4.97 0.19
CA ALA A 177 -16.49 -5.13 -0.84
C ALA A 177 -17.88 -4.91 -0.22
N ALA A 178 -18.30 -3.66 -0.18
CA ALA A 178 -19.60 -3.21 0.31
C ALA A 178 -20.22 -2.24 -0.71
N GLY A 179 -21.52 -2.04 -0.65
CA GLY A 179 -22.21 -1.06 -1.46
C GLY A 179 -21.67 0.36 -1.21
N PRO A 180 -21.79 1.27 -2.19
CA PRO A 180 -21.27 2.63 -2.07
C PRO A 180 -21.99 3.44 -0.97
N GLY A 181 -21.37 4.52 -0.54
CA GLY A 181 -21.90 5.41 0.50
C GLY A 181 -21.91 4.78 1.89
N ALA A 182 -22.97 4.98 2.64
CA ALA A 182 -23.08 4.60 4.05
C ALA A 182 -22.77 3.12 4.35
N GLU A 183 -22.94 2.21 3.40
CA GLU A 183 -22.60 0.80 3.59
C GLU A 183 -21.09 0.61 3.61
N ARG A 184 -20.37 1.17 2.63
CA ARG A 184 -18.89 1.15 2.57
C ARG A 184 -18.27 1.89 3.75
N GLN A 185 -18.81 3.05 4.12
CA GLN A 185 -18.36 3.81 5.29
C GLN A 185 -18.43 2.99 6.57
N ARG A 186 -19.54 2.28 6.80
CA ARG A 186 -19.67 1.38 7.97
C ARG A 186 -18.68 0.21 7.92
N ALA A 187 -18.46 -0.37 6.73
CA ALA A 187 -17.50 -1.45 6.57
C ALA A 187 -16.06 -0.97 6.84
N VAL A 188 -15.68 0.21 6.34
CA VAL A 188 -14.40 0.87 6.65
C VAL A 188 -14.28 1.16 8.14
N ALA A 189 -15.29 1.78 8.75
CA ALA A 189 -15.29 2.08 10.19
C ALA A 189 -15.11 0.82 11.05
N ARG A 190 -15.68 -0.31 10.65
CA ARG A 190 -15.50 -1.58 11.34
C ARG A 190 -14.04 -2.08 11.25
N VAL A 191 -13.38 -1.95 10.11
CA VAL A 191 -11.96 -2.29 9.95
C VAL A 191 -11.10 -1.38 10.82
N VAL A 192 -11.32 -0.07 10.76
CA VAL A 192 -10.56 0.91 11.55
C VAL A 192 -10.73 0.66 13.06
N ALA A 193 -11.94 0.38 13.51
CA ALA A 193 -12.22 0.12 14.94
C ALA A 193 -11.64 -1.23 15.44
N SER A 194 -11.24 -2.14 14.55
CA SER A 194 -10.70 -3.45 14.93
C SER A 194 -9.22 -3.41 15.33
N VAL A 195 -8.53 -2.32 15.08
CA VAL A 195 -7.09 -2.16 15.35
C VAL A 195 -6.80 -0.80 16.00
N GLY A 196 -5.67 -0.69 16.71
CA GLY A 196 -5.26 0.55 17.42
C GLY A 196 -4.22 1.38 16.66
N VAL A 197 -4.06 1.17 15.35
CA VAL A 197 -3.03 1.81 14.52
C VAL A 197 -3.65 2.41 13.25
N PRO A 198 -2.97 3.35 12.57
CA PRO A 198 -3.46 3.91 11.32
C PRO A 198 -3.72 2.82 10.26
N VAL A 199 -4.87 2.90 9.59
CA VAL A 199 -5.26 2.03 8.49
C VAL A 199 -5.36 2.83 7.21
N LEU A 200 -4.48 2.56 6.26
CA LEU A 200 -4.56 3.04 4.89
C LEU A 200 -5.33 2.04 4.04
N PHE A 201 -6.15 2.54 3.13
CA PHE A 201 -6.89 1.67 2.21
C PHE A 201 -6.25 1.69 0.83
N LEU A 202 -6.13 0.51 0.21
CA LEU A 202 -5.59 0.42 -1.15
C LEU A 202 -6.67 0.66 -2.20
N GLY A 203 -6.34 1.46 -3.20
CA GLY A 203 -7.14 1.53 -4.42
C GLY A 203 -7.02 0.24 -5.23
N GLY A 204 -8.11 -0.15 -5.88
CA GLY A 204 -8.12 -1.29 -6.79
C GLY A 204 -7.38 -1.03 -8.12
N PRO A 205 -7.44 -1.97 -9.07
CA PRO A 205 -7.07 -1.68 -10.45
C PRO A 205 -8.00 -0.62 -11.03
N ARG A 206 -7.49 0.14 -12.01
CA ARG A 206 -8.38 1.00 -12.80
C ARG A 206 -9.45 0.16 -13.48
N THR A 207 -10.69 0.59 -13.37
CA THR A 207 -11.86 -0.07 -13.99
C THR A 207 -12.52 0.86 -15.00
N GLU A 208 -13.42 0.32 -15.82
CA GLU A 208 -14.23 1.10 -16.76
C GLU A 208 -15.23 2.04 -16.06
N ALA A 209 -15.43 1.87 -14.75
CA ALA A 209 -16.34 2.72 -13.95
C ALA A 209 -15.88 4.20 -13.84
N GLY A 210 -14.67 4.52 -14.32
CA GLY A 210 -14.19 5.89 -14.44
C GLY A 210 -13.70 6.52 -13.12
N ARG A 211 -13.32 7.81 -13.23
CA ARG A 211 -12.77 8.60 -12.11
C ARG A 211 -13.78 8.78 -10.97
N ASP A 212 -15.05 9.08 -11.29
CA ASP A 212 -16.08 9.37 -10.28
C ASP A 212 -16.23 8.22 -9.28
N HIS A 213 -16.21 6.98 -9.78
CA HIS A 213 -16.29 5.80 -8.92
C HIS A 213 -15.09 5.71 -7.94
N VAL A 214 -13.90 6.04 -8.41
CA VAL A 214 -12.69 6.07 -7.56
C VAL A 214 -12.79 7.17 -6.52
N LEU A 215 -13.22 8.36 -6.91
CA LEU A 215 -13.36 9.51 -6.00
C LEU A 215 -14.46 9.25 -4.94
N ASP A 216 -15.55 8.60 -5.31
CA ASP A 216 -16.58 8.17 -4.36
C ASP A 216 -16.05 7.10 -3.39
N GLU A 217 -15.21 6.15 -3.86
CA GLU A 217 -14.58 5.17 -2.98
C GLU A 217 -13.62 5.85 -1.99
N VAL A 218 -12.82 6.82 -2.44
CA VAL A 218 -11.93 7.60 -1.56
C VAL A 218 -12.74 8.37 -0.51
N ARG A 219 -13.81 9.06 -0.93
CA ARG A 219 -14.70 9.79 -0.01
C ARG A 219 -15.28 8.87 1.05
N ASP A 220 -15.83 7.72 0.65
CA ASP A 220 -16.40 6.74 1.59
C ASP A 220 -15.35 6.22 2.59
N VAL A 221 -14.11 6.02 2.15
CA VAL A 221 -13.01 5.60 3.03
C VAL A 221 -12.69 6.68 4.05
N MET A 222 -12.57 7.94 3.62
CA MET A 222 -12.25 9.04 4.55
C MET A 222 -13.40 9.30 5.52
N GLU A 223 -14.65 9.29 5.08
CA GLU A 223 -15.83 9.42 5.92
C GLU A 223 -16.00 8.22 6.88
N GLY A 224 -15.52 7.03 6.52
CA GLY A 224 -15.45 5.85 7.37
C GLY A 224 -14.32 5.87 8.40
N GLY A 225 -13.50 6.93 8.43
CA GLY A 225 -12.40 7.10 9.40
C GLY A 225 -11.07 6.46 8.98
N GLY A 226 -10.90 6.16 7.70
CA GLY A 226 -9.61 5.72 7.16
C GLY A 226 -8.50 6.74 7.43
N ALA A 227 -7.30 6.28 7.72
CA ALA A 227 -6.12 7.13 7.91
C ALA A 227 -5.51 7.62 6.59
N GLY A 228 -6.15 7.34 5.47
CA GLY A 228 -5.74 7.75 4.13
C GLY A 228 -5.78 6.62 3.11
N MET A 229 -5.15 6.88 1.98
CA MET A 229 -5.13 5.98 0.83
C MET A 229 -3.70 5.58 0.44
N ALA A 230 -3.53 4.35 -0.05
CA ALA A 230 -2.30 3.91 -0.71
C ALA A 230 -2.65 3.40 -2.11
N MET A 231 -2.55 4.28 -3.10
CA MET A 231 -3.08 4.06 -4.44
C MET A 231 -1.97 4.01 -5.49
N GLY A 232 -2.13 3.18 -6.50
CA GLY A 232 -1.13 3.03 -7.57
C GLY A 232 -1.74 3.21 -8.94
N ARG A 233 -2.20 2.13 -9.55
CA ARG A 233 -2.68 2.07 -10.93
C ARG A 233 -3.77 3.10 -11.25
N THR A 234 -4.68 3.35 -10.34
CA THR A 234 -5.71 4.38 -10.48
C THR A 234 -5.17 5.80 -10.61
N LEU A 235 -3.97 6.08 -10.08
CA LEU A 235 -3.30 7.35 -10.23
C LEU A 235 -2.42 7.37 -11.49
N TYR A 236 -1.37 6.53 -11.54
CA TYR A 236 -0.37 6.63 -12.60
C TYR A 236 -0.79 6.02 -13.96
N GLN A 237 -1.92 5.32 -14.06
CA GLN A 237 -2.52 4.89 -15.32
C GLN A 237 -3.63 5.83 -15.80
N ASP A 238 -3.93 6.87 -15.05
CA ASP A 238 -4.87 7.87 -15.52
C ASP A 238 -4.27 8.63 -16.72
N PRO A 239 -5.07 9.07 -17.69
CA PRO A 239 -4.59 9.91 -18.79
C PRO A 239 -3.91 11.20 -18.33
N ASP A 240 -4.30 11.72 -17.15
CA ASP A 240 -3.65 12.83 -16.45
C ASP A 240 -3.36 12.43 -15.00
N PRO A 241 -2.16 11.84 -14.73
CA PRO A 241 -1.79 11.41 -13.39
C PRO A 241 -1.72 12.53 -12.35
N ALA A 242 -1.34 13.74 -12.78
CA ALA A 242 -1.25 14.91 -11.91
C ALA A 242 -2.65 15.36 -11.46
N GLU A 243 -3.58 15.50 -12.40
CA GLU A 243 -4.96 15.89 -12.10
C GLU A 243 -5.63 14.84 -11.18
N MET A 244 -5.52 13.55 -11.52
CA MET A 244 -6.14 12.49 -10.73
C MET A 244 -5.55 12.43 -9.31
N ALA A 245 -4.24 12.54 -9.16
CA ALA A 245 -3.60 12.59 -7.85
C ALA A 245 -4.02 13.83 -7.05
N GLY A 246 -4.15 14.98 -7.69
CA GLY A 246 -4.64 16.22 -7.06
C GLY A 246 -6.09 16.11 -6.57
N LEU A 247 -6.97 15.47 -7.34
CA LEU A 247 -8.36 15.22 -6.92
C LEU A 247 -8.43 14.30 -5.69
N VAL A 248 -7.62 13.24 -5.68
CA VAL A 248 -7.55 12.32 -4.55
C VAL A 248 -6.93 12.99 -3.32
N ASP A 249 -5.85 13.76 -3.50
CA ASP A 249 -5.21 14.56 -2.43
C ASP A 249 -6.23 15.49 -1.76
N ALA A 250 -7.03 16.21 -2.56
CA ALA A 250 -8.05 17.10 -2.04
C ALA A 250 -9.07 16.37 -1.16
N LEU A 251 -9.51 15.18 -1.56
CA LEU A 251 -10.44 14.36 -0.76
C LEU A 251 -9.78 13.79 0.50
N VAL A 252 -8.55 13.30 0.40
CA VAL A 252 -7.82 12.73 1.54
C VAL A 252 -7.57 13.78 2.62
N HIS A 253 -7.22 15.00 2.24
CA HIS A 253 -6.88 16.09 3.18
C HIS A 253 -8.04 17.05 3.46
N GLY A 254 -9.22 16.87 2.87
CA GLY A 254 -10.39 17.72 3.09
C GLY A 254 -10.21 19.15 2.57
N ARG A 255 -9.56 19.31 1.42
CA ARG A 255 -9.29 20.61 0.77
C ARG A 255 -10.25 20.90 -0.36
#